data_b860eabdd65e7aeaa40bec028044ee42
#
_entry.id   b860eabdd65e7aeaa40bec028044ee42
#
_cell.length_a   1.000
_cell.length_b   1.000
_cell.length_c   1.000
_cell.angle_alpha   90.00
_cell.angle_beta   90.00
_cell.angle_gamma   90.00
#
_symmetry.space_group_name_H-M   'P 1'
#
loop_
_entity.id
_entity.type
_entity.pdbx_description
1 polymer ?
#
loop_
_entity_poly.entity_id
_entity_poly.type
_entity_poly.pdbx_seq_one_letter_code
_entity_poly.pdbx_strand_id
1 'polypeptide(L)'
;AYLPHAFEDFSREKSGTQTSVKGTGLGLAIVKSLVELMNGTIEISSQVNQGTTTRIKFQFEIASENELENNQETNIIDFKGKHILLAEDNDLNAEIAMTLLTDYGLIVDRVSDGVACVKQVKEKEYDVVLMDIQMPNMDGYQATQKIREFSDIPIVAMTANAFEEDKQKALSVGMNGYIAKPIDMDKVIKTLSNVFVFKCPVCGKYTFQSGTGSYEICPVCGWEDDKAQYKDPNLKGGANRFSLKEYKEQYEKNHQ
;
A
#
# COMPACT_ATOMS: atom_id res chain seq x y z
N ALA A 1 -24.01 32.75 22.97
CA ALA A 1 -22.90 33.56 23.53
C ALA A 1 -21.51 32.97 23.25
N TYR A 2 -21.37 31.66 23.01
CA TYR A 2 -20.08 30.98 22.80
C TYR A 2 -19.57 31.02 21.34
N LEU A 3 -20.46 31.00 20.36
CA LEU A 3 -20.13 30.93 18.92
C LEU A 3 -19.06 31.90 18.42
N PRO A 4 -19.04 33.19 18.81
CA PRO A 4 -18.00 34.11 18.36
C PRO A 4 -16.60 33.73 18.79
N HIS A 5 -16.47 32.94 19.86
CA HIS A 5 -15.19 32.49 20.42
C HIS A 5 -14.87 31.03 20.11
N ALA A 6 -15.68 30.35 19.26
CA ALA A 6 -15.55 28.93 19.01
C ALA A 6 -14.21 28.52 18.36
N PHE A 7 -13.55 29.45 17.66
CA PHE A 7 -12.26 29.26 17.01
C PHE A 7 -11.06 29.84 17.79
N GLU A 8 -11.27 30.38 19.00
CA GLU A 8 -10.18 30.86 19.83
C GLU A 8 -9.49 29.69 20.54
N ASP A 9 -8.17 29.82 20.74
CA ASP A 9 -7.38 28.82 21.45
C ASP A 9 -7.90 28.58 22.87
N PHE A 10 -7.97 27.32 23.27
CA PHE A 10 -8.45 26.86 24.57
C PHE A 10 -9.91 27.27 24.90
N SER A 11 -10.66 27.72 23.92
CA SER A 11 -12.06 28.11 24.09
C SER A 11 -12.94 26.87 24.31
N ARG A 12 -13.81 26.95 25.35
CA ARG A 12 -14.75 25.88 25.71
C ARG A 12 -16.06 26.48 26.20
N GLU A 13 -17.17 25.87 25.77
CA GLU A 13 -18.47 26.22 26.36
C GLU A 13 -18.54 25.73 27.81
N LYS A 14 -18.86 26.64 28.75
CA LYS A 14 -19.13 26.30 30.14
C LYS A 14 -20.56 25.79 30.24
N SER A 15 -20.82 24.52 29.92
CA SER A 15 -22.10 23.91 30.21
C SER A 15 -22.18 23.52 31.68
N GLY A 16 -23.25 23.95 32.37
CA GLY A 16 -23.48 23.76 33.80
C GLY A 16 -23.81 22.34 34.25
N THR A 17 -23.63 21.33 33.42
CA THR A 17 -23.79 19.91 33.76
C THR A 17 -22.43 19.20 33.66
N GLN A 18 -22.00 18.63 34.78
CA GLN A 18 -20.79 17.85 34.96
C GLN A 18 -20.80 16.61 34.05
N THR A 19 -20.46 16.75 32.77
CA THR A 19 -20.00 15.64 31.96
C THR A 19 -18.52 15.90 31.70
N SER A 20 -17.68 15.01 32.25
CA SER A 20 -16.23 15.04 32.22
C SER A 20 -15.68 14.69 30.82
N VAL A 21 -16.10 15.38 29.78
CA VAL A 21 -15.45 15.24 28.46
C VAL A 21 -14.16 16.06 28.50
N LYS A 22 -13.03 15.36 28.69
CA LYS A 22 -11.69 15.93 28.61
C LYS A 22 -11.40 16.32 27.16
N GLY A 23 -11.40 17.59 26.84
CA GLY A 23 -10.94 18.16 25.58
C GLY A 23 -10.09 19.38 25.83
N THR A 24 -9.05 19.60 25.01
CA THR A 24 -8.10 20.73 25.16
C THR A 24 -8.66 22.06 24.73
N GLY A 25 -9.77 22.08 23.96
CA GLY A 25 -10.33 23.33 23.36
C GLY A 25 -9.51 23.83 22.16
N LEU A 26 -8.56 23.05 21.63
CA LEU A 26 -7.73 23.46 20.51
C LEU A 26 -8.27 22.97 19.15
N GLY A 27 -9.20 22.01 19.11
CA GLY A 27 -9.61 21.34 17.85
C GLY A 27 -10.15 22.31 16.80
N LEU A 28 -11.06 23.20 17.12
CA LEU A 28 -11.62 24.16 16.17
C LEU A 28 -10.63 25.25 15.76
N ALA A 29 -9.73 25.66 16.64
CA ALA A 29 -8.65 26.60 16.32
C ALA A 29 -7.66 25.97 15.30
N ILE A 30 -7.28 24.73 15.51
CA ILE A 30 -6.43 23.97 14.56
C ILE A 30 -7.12 23.83 13.20
N VAL A 31 -8.41 23.44 13.18
CA VAL A 31 -9.19 23.34 11.92
C VAL A 31 -9.22 24.68 11.19
N LYS A 32 -9.45 25.79 11.89
CA LYS A 32 -9.44 27.12 11.29
C LYS A 32 -8.08 27.45 10.67
N SER A 33 -7.00 27.23 11.42
CA SER A 33 -5.63 27.48 10.91
C SER A 33 -5.31 26.64 9.67
N LEU A 34 -5.73 25.37 9.63
CA LEU A 34 -5.54 24.51 8.46
C LEU A 34 -6.34 25.00 7.24
N VAL A 35 -7.60 25.42 7.44
CA VAL A 35 -8.43 25.97 6.38
C VAL A 35 -7.83 27.26 5.83
N GLU A 36 -7.34 28.16 6.69
CA GLU A 36 -6.69 29.41 6.30
C GLU A 36 -5.36 29.15 5.56
N LEU A 37 -4.57 28.17 6.00
CA LEU A 37 -3.35 27.72 5.31
C LEU A 37 -3.63 27.23 3.87
N MET A 38 -4.82 26.65 3.64
CA MET A 38 -5.29 26.20 2.32
C MET A 38 -6.02 27.33 1.55
N ASN A 39 -5.89 28.60 1.96
CA ASN A 39 -6.60 29.75 1.39
C ASN A 39 -8.13 29.60 1.38
N GLY A 40 -8.68 28.83 2.33
CA GLY A 40 -10.11 28.63 2.51
C GLY A 40 -10.72 29.56 3.54
N THR A 41 -12.04 29.45 3.72
CA THR A 41 -12.80 30.14 4.78
C THR A 41 -13.66 29.13 5.53
N ILE A 42 -13.83 29.34 6.84
CA ILE A 42 -14.67 28.51 7.69
C ILE A 42 -15.67 29.39 8.46
N GLU A 43 -16.93 28.99 8.45
CA GLU A 43 -18.03 29.63 9.15
C GLU A 43 -18.77 28.60 10.00
N ILE A 44 -19.21 28.97 11.18
CA ILE A 44 -20.04 28.16 12.08
C ILE A 44 -21.33 28.86 12.43
N SER A 45 -22.45 28.20 12.33
CA SER A 45 -23.76 28.68 12.77
C SER A 45 -24.44 27.60 13.61
N SER A 46 -25.09 28.02 14.70
CA SER A 46 -25.78 27.13 15.61
C SER A 46 -27.00 27.78 16.22
N GLN A 47 -28.07 27.03 16.31
CA GLN A 47 -29.29 27.45 17.04
C GLN A 47 -29.65 26.36 18.05
N VAL A 48 -30.04 26.78 19.24
CA VAL A 48 -30.45 25.87 20.31
C VAL A 48 -31.62 24.99 19.82
N ASN A 49 -31.52 23.69 20.02
CA ASN A 49 -32.49 22.67 19.58
C ASN A 49 -32.67 22.53 18.06
N GLN A 50 -31.88 23.21 17.24
CA GLN A 50 -31.89 23.06 15.78
C GLN A 50 -30.60 22.49 15.22
N GLY A 51 -29.51 22.47 16.02
CA GLY A 51 -28.23 21.90 15.64
C GLY A 51 -27.18 22.94 15.27
N THR A 52 -26.05 22.43 14.76
CA THR A 52 -24.88 23.22 14.37
C THR A 52 -24.50 22.91 12.94
N THR A 53 -24.23 23.93 12.14
CA THR A 53 -23.74 23.83 10.77
C THR A 53 -22.37 24.46 10.69
N THR A 54 -21.38 23.72 10.19
CA THR A 54 -20.07 24.26 9.85
C THR A 54 -19.93 24.26 8.32
N ARG A 55 -19.56 25.41 7.76
CA ARG A 55 -19.36 25.59 6.32
C ARG A 55 -17.91 25.94 6.06
N ILE A 56 -17.26 25.14 5.21
CA ILE A 56 -15.90 25.38 4.75
C ILE A 56 -15.95 25.63 3.24
N LYS A 57 -15.24 26.65 2.77
CA LYS A 57 -15.12 26.96 1.34
C LYS A 57 -13.66 27.00 0.97
N PHE A 58 -13.32 26.32 -0.12
CA PHE A 58 -12.01 26.35 -0.76
C PHE A 58 -12.16 26.83 -2.19
N GLN A 59 -11.10 27.43 -2.71
CA GLN A 59 -10.97 27.78 -4.11
C GLN A 59 -9.85 26.95 -4.70
N PHE A 60 -10.17 26.12 -5.67
CA PHE A 60 -9.21 25.26 -6.39
C PHE A 60 -9.13 25.71 -7.84
N GLU A 61 -7.95 25.60 -8.43
CA GLU A 61 -7.79 25.70 -9.87
C GLU A 61 -8.39 24.46 -10.52
N ILE A 62 -9.09 24.65 -11.64
CA ILE A 62 -9.62 23.53 -12.41
C ILE A 62 -8.46 23.01 -13.25
N ALA A 63 -8.09 21.74 -13.08
CA ALA A 63 -7.09 21.07 -13.89
C ALA A 63 -7.50 21.11 -15.37
N SER A 64 -6.55 21.42 -16.26
CA SER A 64 -6.78 21.33 -17.69
C SER A 64 -6.95 19.89 -18.14
N GLU A 65 -7.71 19.64 -19.23
CA GLU A 65 -7.89 18.29 -19.80
C GLU A 65 -6.55 17.62 -20.10
N ASN A 66 -5.52 18.39 -20.50
CA ASN A 66 -4.16 17.89 -20.76
C ASN A 66 -3.41 17.43 -19.48
N GLU A 67 -3.79 17.92 -18.31
CA GLU A 67 -3.21 17.46 -17.03
C GLU A 67 -3.89 16.16 -16.54
N LEU A 68 -5.12 15.91 -16.97
CA LEU A 68 -5.83 14.66 -16.72
C LEU A 68 -5.34 13.52 -17.65
N GLU A 69 -4.89 13.84 -18.87
CA GLU A 69 -4.34 12.85 -19.82
C GLU A 69 -2.89 12.42 -19.50
N ASN A 70 -2.18 13.14 -18.62
CA ASN A 70 -0.86 12.74 -18.13
C ASN A 70 -0.89 11.67 -17.03
N ASN A 71 -2.02 11.04 -16.77
CA ASN A 71 -2.04 9.70 -16.24
C ASN A 71 -1.50 8.79 -17.35
N GLN A 72 -0.17 8.59 -17.33
CA GLN A 72 0.47 7.50 -18.04
C GLN A 72 -0.47 6.31 -18.01
N GLU A 73 -0.70 5.70 -19.18
CA GLU A 73 -1.29 4.36 -19.27
C GLU A 73 -0.57 3.50 -18.23
N THR A 74 -1.10 3.49 -17.02
CA THR A 74 -0.72 2.48 -16.05
C THR A 74 -1.19 1.22 -16.74
N ASN A 75 -0.26 0.40 -17.19
CA ASN A 75 -0.52 -0.99 -17.49
C ASN A 75 -1.36 -1.49 -16.32
N ILE A 76 -2.68 -1.59 -16.53
CA ILE A 76 -3.61 -2.04 -15.50
C ILE A 76 -3.25 -3.49 -15.28
N ILE A 77 -2.36 -3.73 -14.32
CA ILE A 77 -2.06 -5.09 -13.87
C ILE A 77 -3.39 -5.63 -13.36
N ASP A 78 -3.85 -6.73 -13.93
CA ASP A 78 -5.00 -7.44 -13.39
C ASP A 78 -4.58 -8.08 -12.06
N PHE A 79 -5.03 -7.48 -10.96
CA PHE A 79 -4.75 -7.97 -9.61
C PHE A 79 -5.63 -9.16 -9.20
N LYS A 80 -6.59 -9.54 -10.05
CA LYS A 80 -7.55 -10.59 -9.73
C LYS A 80 -6.88 -11.92 -9.40
N GLY A 81 -7.15 -12.40 -8.21
CA GLY A 81 -6.61 -13.67 -7.71
C GLY A 81 -5.19 -13.58 -7.16
N LYS A 82 -4.57 -12.40 -7.11
CA LYS A 82 -3.29 -12.19 -6.44
C LYS A 82 -3.44 -12.31 -4.93
N HIS A 83 -2.53 -13.05 -4.29
CA HIS A 83 -2.54 -13.34 -2.87
C HIS A 83 -1.68 -12.35 -2.10
N ILE A 84 -2.31 -11.58 -1.21
CA ILE A 84 -1.65 -10.60 -0.35
C ILE A 84 -1.65 -11.08 1.10
N LEU A 85 -0.54 -10.94 1.78
CA LEU A 85 -0.46 -11.02 3.23
C LEU A 85 -0.47 -9.62 3.82
N LEU A 86 -1.50 -9.28 4.58
CA LEU A 86 -1.65 -8.02 5.30
C LEU A 86 -1.21 -8.20 6.75
N ALA A 87 -0.14 -7.54 7.16
CA ALA A 87 0.29 -7.46 8.55
C ALA A 87 -0.15 -6.11 9.14
N GLU A 88 -1.15 -6.13 9.99
CA GLU A 88 -1.79 -4.95 10.60
C GLU A 88 -2.36 -5.37 11.96
N ASP A 89 -1.96 -4.71 13.04
CA ASP A 89 -2.35 -5.03 14.41
C ASP A 89 -3.72 -4.45 14.79
N ASN A 90 -4.10 -3.33 14.19
CA ASN A 90 -5.39 -2.69 14.45
C ASN A 90 -6.51 -3.34 13.63
N ASP A 91 -7.52 -3.90 14.32
CA ASP A 91 -8.63 -4.63 13.68
C ASP A 91 -9.43 -3.76 12.71
N LEU A 92 -9.69 -2.50 13.05
CA LEU A 92 -10.45 -1.59 12.19
C LEU A 92 -9.67 -1.24 10.91
N ASN A 93 -8.38 -0.92 11.04
CA ASN A 93 -7.53 -0.65 9.88
C ASN A 93 -7.43 -1.86 8.98
N ALA A 94 -7.28 -3.06 9.56
CA ALA A 94 -7.24 -4.30 8.81
C ALA A 94 -8.54 -4.57 8.05
N GLU A 95 -9.70 -4.38 8.69
CA GLU A 95 -11.00 -4.57 8.05
C GLU A 95 -11.21 -3.63 6.87
N ILE A 96 -10.86 -2.35 7.03
CA ILE A 96 -10.91 -1.34 5.96
C ILE A 96 -9.98 -1.76 4.81
N ALA A 97 -8.73 -2.09 5.10
CA ALA A 97 -7.74 -2.49 4.09
C ALA A 97 -8.18 -3.76 3.34
N MET A 98 -8.64 -4.78 4.05
CA MET A 98 -9.10 -6.04 3.46
C MET A 98 -10.30 -5.81 2.55
N THR A 99 -11.28 -5.01 2.97
CA THR A 99 -12.46 -4.69 2.16
C THR A 99 -12.03 -4.01 0.86
N LEU A 100 -11.24 -2.94 0.95
CA LEU A 100 -10.78 -2.19 -0.21
C LEU A 100 -9.98 -3.07 -1.18
N LEU A 101 -9.04 -3.87 -0.69
CA LEU A 101 -8.21 -4.75 -1.52
C LEU A 101 -9.03 -5.87 -2.19
N THR A 102 -10.00 -6.43 -1.46
CA THR A 102 -10.88 -7.50 -1.98
C THR A 102 -11.79 -6.98 -3.09
N ASP A 103 -12.28 -5.74 -3.00
CA ASP A 103 -13.08 -5.10 -4.05
C ASP A 103 -12.31 -4.97 -5.38
N TYR A 104 -10.97 -4.91 -5.32
CA TYR A 104 -10.09 -4.97 -6.50
C TYR A 104 -9.74 -6.40 -6.95
N GLY A 105 -10.37 -7.41 -6.37
CA GLY A 105 -10.21 -8.82 -6.75
C GLY A 105 -8.99 -9.52 -6.13
N LEU A 106 -8.32 -8.89 -5.16
CA LEU A 106 -7.20 -9.46 -4.42
C LEU A 106 -7.71 -10.47 -3.37
N ILE A 107 -6.92 -11.49 -3.10
CA ILE A 107 -7.16 -12.45 -2.01
C ILE A 107 -6.26 -12.03 -0.85
N VAL A 108 -6.83 -11.72 0.31
CA VAL A 108 -6.09 -11.15 1.44
C VAL A 108 -6.17 -12.04 2.65
N ASP A 109 -5.01 -12.50 3.13
CA ASP A 109 -4.86 -13.08 4.47
C ASP A 109 -4.33 -12.00 5.42
N ARG A 110 -4.78 -12.03 6.69
CA ARG A 110 -4.32 -11.09 7.71
C ARG A 110 -3.53 -11.78 8.81
N VAL A 111 -2.53 -11.05 9.31
CA VAL A 111 -1.83 -11.34 10.59
C VAL A 111 -1.73 -10.07 11.43
N SER A 112 -1.61 -10.21 12.74
CA SER A 112 -1.68 -9.07 13.67
C SER A 112 -0.31 -8.62 14.20
N ASP A 113 0.80 -9.26 13.79
CA ASP A 113 2.15 -8.85 14.19
C ASP A 113 3.23 -9.40 13.24
N GLY A 114 4.45 -8.90 13.41
CA GLY A 114 5.58 -9.32 12.58
C GLY A 114 6.01 -10.77 12.79
N VAL A 115 5.80 -11.36 13.99
CA VAL A 115 6.15 -12.76 14.26
C VAL A 115 5.24 -13.68 13.45
N ALA A 116 3.94 -13.43 13.50
CA ALA A 116 2.95 -14.15 12.71
C ALA A 116 3.19 -13.98 11.20
N CYS A 117 3.59 -12.77 10.77
CA CYS A 117 3.91 -12.48 9.38
C CYS A 117 5.09 -13.34 8.88
N VAL A 118 6.22 -13.36 9.60
CA VAL A 118 7.40 -14.19 9.27
C VAL A 118 7.02 -15.67 9.17
N LYS A 119 6.22 -16.17 10.11
CA LYS A 119 5.73 -17.55 10.11
C LYS A 119 4.89 -17.82 8.87
N GLN A 120 3.92 -16.97 8.58
CA GLN A 120 2.97 -17.16 7.48
C GLN A 120 3.67 -17.16 6.11
N VAL A 121 4.67 -16.29 5.90
CA VAL A 121 5.49 -16.27 4.66
C VAL A 121 6.31 -17.55 4.48
N LYS A 122 6.65 -18.26 5.55
CA LYS A 122 7.33 -19.57 5.47
C LYS A 122 6.38 -20.71 5.09
N GLU A 123 5.13 -20.62 5.54
CA GLU A 123 4.15 -21.71 5.43
C GLU A 123 3.30 -21.63 4.16
N LYS A 124 3.13 -20.42 3.60
CA LYS A 124 2.25 -20.18 2.45
C LYS A 124 2.89 -19.21 1.46
N GLU A 125 2.63 -19.41 0.18
CA GLU A 125 3.07 -18.49 -0.87
C GLU A 125 2.12 -17.29 -0.98
N TYR A 126 2.71 -16.10 -1.10
CA TYR A 126 2.02 -14.83 -1.36
C TYR A 126 2.71 -14.10 -2.51
N ASP A 127 1.96 -13.22 -3.19
CA ASP A 127 2.52 -12.38 -4.25
C ASP A 127 3.19 -11.12 -3.69
N VAL A 128 2.67 -10.60 -2.55
CA VAL A 128 3.22 -9.42 -1.85
C VAL A 128 2.81 -9.42 -0.39
N VAL A 129 3.62 -8.79 0.45
CA VAL A 129 3.28 -8.48 1.86
C VAL A 129 3.04 -6.98 1.99
N LEU A 130 1.88 -6.60 2.50
CA LEU A 130 1.61 -5.26 3.01
C LEU A 130 1.91 -5.26 4.51
N MET A 131 2.92 -4.51 4.92
CA MET A 131 3.52 -4.58 6.25
C MET A 131 3.35 -3.27 7.00
N ASP A 132 2.54 -3.25 8.05
CA ASP A 132 2.58 -2.14 8.99
C ASP A 132 3.96 -2.06 9.65
N ILE A 133 4.47 -0.85 9.78
CA ILE A 133 5.75 -0.60 10.47
C ILE A 133 5.60 -0.77 11.98
N GLN A 134 4.51 -0.26 12.55
CA GLN A 134 4.31 -0.22 13.99
C GLN A 134 3.37 -1.34 14.44
N MET A 135 3.96 -2.47 14.87
CA MET A 135 3.23 -3.62 15.38
C MET A 135 3.84 -4.10 16.71
N PRO A 136 3.02 -4.75 17.58
CA PRO A 136 3.52 -5.36 18.80
C PRO A 136 4.42 -6.57 18.51
N ASN A 137 5.15 -7.04 19.53
CA ASN A 137 6.04 -8.21 19.53
C ASN A 137 7.23 -8.11 18.56
N MET A 138 6.99 -7.79 17.30
CA MET A 138 7.99 -7.58 16.25
C MET A 138 7.47 -6.52 15.28
N ASP A 139 8.22 -5.43 15.12
CA ASP A 139 7.91 -4.37 14.19
C ASP A 139 8.12 -4.80 12.71
N GLY A 140 7.59 -3.99 11.77
CA GLY A 140 7.66 -4.31 10.35
C GLY A 140 9.09 -4.33 9.79
N TYR A 141 10.00 -3.54 10.34
CA TYR A 141 11.40 -3.54 9.92
C TYR A 141 12.10 -4.85 10.31
N GLN A 142 11.92 -5.27 11.58
CA GLN A 142 12.48 -6.53 12.09
C GLN A 142 11.89 -7.73 11.35
N ALA A 143 10.58 -7.72 11.08
CA ALA A 143 9.91 -8.77 10.31
C ALA A 143 10.49 -8.86 8.90
N THR A 144 10.69 -7.72 8.23
CA THR A 144 11.28 -7.65 6.89
C THR A 144 12.68 -8.24 6.88
N GLN A 145 13.56 -7.84 7.81
CA GLN A 145 14.92 -8.39 7.90
C GLN A 145 14.90 -9.91 8.02
N LYS A 146 14.03 -10.47 8.89
CA LYS A 146 13.89 -11.91 9.05
C LYS A 146 13.34 -12.61 7.80
N ILE A 147 12.39 -11.99 7.09
CA ILE A 147 11.86 -12.54 5.84
C ILE A 147 12.96 -12.56 4.77
N ARG A 148 13.81 -11.54 4.71
CA ARG A 148 14.92 -11.48 3.73
C ARG A 148 16.00 -12.54 3.93
N GLU A 149 16.07 -13.19 5.09
CA GLU A 149 16.96 -14.33 5.31
C GLU A 149 16.58 -15.55 4.44
N PHE A 150 15.33 -15.66 3.99
CA PHE A 150 14.84 -16.84 3.27
C PHE A 150 13.92 -16.53 2.08
N SER A 151 13.49 -15.28 1.85
CA SER A 151 12.55 -14.93 0.79
C SER A 151 12.80 -13.55 0.22
N ASP A 152 12.73 -13.46 -1.11
CA ASP A 152 12.76 -12.19 -1.88
C ASP A 152 11.35 -11.66 -2.17
N ILE A 153 10.31 -12.15 -1.47
CA ILE A 153 8.93 -11.71 -1.67
C ILE A 153 8.82 -10.18 -1.59
N PRO A 154 8.11 -9.52 -2.50
CA PRO A 154 7.89 -8.09 -2.40
C PRO A 154 7.22 -7.71 -1.08
N ILE A 155 7.77 -6.70 -0.39
CA ILE A 155 7.24 -6.16 0.86
C ILE A 155 7.02 -4.67 0.69
N VAL A 156 5.80 -4.21 0.95
CA VAL A 156 5.42 -2.80 0.91
C VAL A 156 5.10 -2.33 2.32
N ALA A 157 5.80 -1.30 2.77
CA ALA A 157 5.53 -0.68 4.06
C ALA A 157 4.18 0.04 4.08
N MET A 158 3.45 -0.08 5.17
CA MET A 158 2.32 0.81 5.50
C MET A 158 2.74 1.68 6.68
N THR A 159 2.68 3.00 6.54
CA THR A 159 3.18 3.92 7.55
C THR A 159 2.22 5.09 7.81
N ALA A 160 2.09 5.50 9.06
CA ALA A 160 1.35 6.72 9.41
C ALA A 160 2.09 8.00 8.96
N ASN A 161 3.41 7.91 8.80
CA ASN A 161 4.26 9.03 8.42
C ASN A 161 4.96 8.74 7.08
N ALA A 162 4.77 9.64 6.11
CA ALA A 162 5.42 9.57 4.80
C ALA A 162 6.69 10.43 4.73
N PHE A 163 7.41 10.61 5.88
CA PHE A 163 8.67 11.35 5.88
C PHE A 163 9.75 10.61 5.10
N GLU A 164 10.65 11.36 4.50
CA GLU A 164 11.71 10.81 3.65
C GLU A 164 12.64 9.86 4.44
N GLU A 165 12.86 10.13 5.73
CA GLU A 165 13.65 9.28 6.61
C GLU A 165 13.03 7.87 6.79
N ASP A 166 11.70 7.79 6.95
CA ASP A 166 10.99 6.51 7.07
C ASP A 166 11.05 5.70 5.77
N LYS A 167 10.96 6.37 4.63
CA LYS A 167 11.12 5.75 3.30
C LYS A 167 12.52 5.16 3.12
N GLN A 168 13.55 5.95 3.42
CA GLN A 168 14.94 5.52 3.32
C GLN A 168 15.21 4.31 4.24
N LYS A 169 14.67 4.34 5.45
CA LYS A 169 14.77 3.23 6.39
C LYS A 169 14.08 1.97 5.86
N ALA A 170 12.85 2.09 5.34
CA ALA A 170 12.14 0.96 4.76
C ALA A 170 12.93 0.31 3.60
N LEU A 171 13.44 1.11 2.68
CA LEU A 171 14.27 0.62 1.58
C LEU A 171 15.57 -0.03 2.08
N SER A 172 16.22 0.54 3.10
CA SER A 172 17.50 0.03 3.64
C SER A 172 17.37 -1.36 4.28
N VAL A 173 16.20 -1.72 4.82
CA VAL A 173 15.93 -3.05 5.37
C VAL A 173 15.44 -4.06 4.32
N GLY A 174 15.29 -3.61 3.06
CA GLY A 174 14.92 -4.47 1.93
C GLY A 174 13.43 -4.46 1.59
N MET A 175 12.66 -3.45 2.00
CA MET A 175 11.30 -3.24 1.50
C MET A 175 11.32 -2.67 0.07
N ASN A 176 10.27 -2.97 -0.71
CA ASN A 176 10.18 -2.64 -2.13
C ASN A 176 9.37 -1.38 -2.43
N GLY A 177 8.65 -0.87 -1.44
CA GLY A 177 7.81 0.31 -1.58
C GLY A 177 7.17 0.72 -0.26
N TYR A 178 6.36 1.78 -0.31
CA TYR A 178 5.64 2.26 0.86
C TYR A 178 4.28 2.86 0.47
N ILE A 179 3.33 2.77 1.39
CA ILE A 179 1.98 3.34 1.32
C ILE A 179 1.75 4.14 2.60
N ALA A 180 1.34 5.40 2.45
CA ALA A 180 0.96 6.22 3.61
C ALA A 180 -0.45 5.87 4.07
N LYS A 181 -0.67 5.78 5.37
CA LYS A 181 -1.99 5.70 5.99
C LYS A 181 -2.59 7.13 6.11
N PRO A 182 -3.90 7.36 5.91
CA PRO A 182 -4.92 6.36 5.59
C PRO A 182 -4.77 5.79 4.17
N ILE A 183 -5.25 4.56 3.99
CA ILE A 183 -5.11 3.82 2.73
C ILE A 183 -5.92 4.51 1.63
N ASP A 184 -5.21 4.93 0.59
CA ASP A 184 -5.73 5.50 -0.65
C ASP A 184 -5.51 4.48 -1.77
N MET A 185 -6.59 3.95 -2.35
CA MET A 185 -6.49 2.85 -3.31
C MET A 185 -5.76 3.21 -4.59
N ASP A 186 -5.84 4.44 -5.07
CA ASP A 186 -5.08 4.86 -6.26
C ASP A 186 -3.57 4.78 -6.01
N LYS A 187 -3.14 5.18 -4.81
CA LYS A 187 -1.74 5.06 -4.39
C LYS A 187 -1.34 3.60 -4.14
N VAL A 188 -2.22 2.78 -3.56
CA VAL A 188 -1.99 1.35 -3.37
C VAL A 188 -1.79 0.67 -4.72
N ILE A 189 -2.72 0.85 -5.66
CA ILE A 189 -2.66 0.26 -6.98
C ILE A 189 -1.38 0.69 -7.72
N LYS A 190 -1.06 1.97 -7.70
CA LYS A 190 0.18 2.49 -8.29
C LYS A 190 1.42 1.87 -7.65
N THR A 191 1.45 1.76 -6.33
CA THR A 191 2.58 1.16 -5.62
C THR A 191 2.69 -0.33 -5.91
N LEU A 192 1.59 -1.06 -5.85
CA LEU A 192 1.55 -2.49 -6.18
C LEU A 192 1.95 -2.75 -7.63
N SER A 193 1.50 -1.93 -8.58
CA SER A 193 1.92 -2.03 -9.98
C SER A 193 3.44 -1.92 -10.17
N ASN A 194 4.09 -1.08 -9.36
CA ASN A 194 5.55 -0.92 -9.40
C ASN A 194 6.30 -2.04 -8.67
N VAL A 195 5.64 -2.72 -7.74
CA VAL A 195 6.25 -3.71 -6.84
C VAL A 195 5.95 -5.14 -7.29
N PHE A 196 4.84 -5.37 -7.99
CA PHE A 196 4.57 -6.67 -8.55
C PHE A 196 5.62 -7.02 -9.60
N VAL A 197 6.57 -7.79 -9.15
CA VAL A 197 7.57 -8.41 -9.99
C VAL A 197 7.15 -9.86 -10.18
N PHE A 198 7.04 -10.30 -11.43
CA PHE A 198 6.61 -11.65 -11.73
C PHE A 198 7.78 -12.63 -11.59
N LYS A 199 7.48 -13.83 -11.05
CA LYS A 199 8.47 -14.89 -10.94
C LYS A 199 8.87 -15.40 -12.33
N CYS A 200 10.17 -15.48 -12.57
CA CYS A 200 10.67 -16.23 -13.72
C CYS A 200 10.31 -17.72 -13.57
N PRO A 201 9.68 -18.35 -14.58
CA PRO A 201 9.25 -19.74 -14.50
C PRO A 201 10.41 -20.72 -14.42
N VAL A 202 11.62 -20.32 -14.83
CA VAL A 202 12.82 -21.14 -14.80
C VAL A 202 13.51 -21.10 -13.45
N CYS A 203 13.98 -19.93 -13.02
CA CYS A 203 14.78 -19.81 -11.79
C CYS A 203 13.96 -19.50 -10.53
N GLY A 204 12.66 -19.22 -10.65
CA GLY A 204 11.77 -18.88 -9.53
C GLY A 204 12.01 -17.52 -8.89
N LYS A 205 12.98 -16.72 -9.38
CA LYS A 205 13.27 -15.39 -8.87
C LYS A 205 12.28 -14.36 -9.41
N TYR A 206 11.97 -13.34 -8.63
CA TYR A 206 11.14 -12.22 -9.03
C TYR A 206 11.96 -11.27 -9.90
N THR A 207 11.81 -11.34 -11.22
CA THR A 207 12.71 -10.65 -12.17
C THR A 207 11.99 -9.91 -13.29
N PHE A 208 10.73 -10.25 -13.60
CA PHE A 208 9.95 -9.59 -14.64
C PHE A 208 9.09 -8.46 -14.06
N GLN A 209 9.06 -7.31 -14.73
CA GLN A 209 8.22 -6.19 -14.34
C GLN A 209 6.85 -6.22 -15.00
N SER A 210 6.74 -6.88 -16.15
CA SER A 210 5.49 -7.09 -16.86
C SER A 210 5.00 -8.52 -16.69
N GLY A 211 3.69 -8.76 -16.86
CA GLY A 211 3.12 -10.09 -16.73
C GLY A 211 3.60 -11.06 -17.80
N THR A 212 3.20 -12.32 -17.67
CA THR A 212 3.57 -13.43 -18.54
C THR A 212 3.39 -13.10 -20.03
N GLY A 213 4.46 -13.29 -20.80
CA GLY A 213 4.52 -13.03 -22.24
C GLY A 213 4.97 -11.63 -22.59
N SER A 214 5.71 -10.99 -21.69
CA SER A 214 6.28 -9.65 -21.86
C SER A 214 7.51 -9.63 -22.79
N TYR A 215 8.08 -10.79 -23.10
CA TYR A 215 9.38 -10.96 -23.78
C TYR A 215 10.56 -10.30 -23.03
N GLU A 216 10.39 -10.00 -21.75
CA GLU A 216 11.51 -9.60 -20.90
C GLU A 216 12.48 -10.76 -20.70
N ILE A 217 13.79 -10.45 -20.65
CA ILE A 217 14.83 -11.44 -20.42
C ILE A 217 15.17 -11.47 -18.94
N CYS A 218 15.05 -12.64 -18.31
CA CYS A 218 15.42 -12.83 -16.91
C CYS A 218 16.93 -12.56 -16.70
N PRO A 219 17.33 -11.59 -15.89
CA PRO A 219 18.75 -11.27 -15.68
C PRO A 219 19.49 -12.37 -14.91
N VAL A 220 18.78 -13.32 -14.28
CA VAL A 220 19.37 -14.38 -13.48
C VAL A 220 19.67 -15.63 -14.32
N CYS A 221 18.72 -16.07 -15.16
CA CYS A 221 18.86 -17.31 -15.91
C CYS A 221 18.87 -17.14 -17.43
N GLY A 222 18.61 -15.94 -17.95
CA GLY A 222 18.56 -15.66 -19.38
C GLY A 222 17.30 -16.13 -20.10
N TRP A 223 16.28 -16.62 -19.37
CA TRP A 223 14.99 -16.98 -19.96
C TRP A 223 14.28 -15.74 -20.50
N GLU A 224 13.85 -15.77 -21.76
CA GLU A 224 12.98 -14.76 -22.34
C GLU A 224 11.52 -15.16 -22.13
N ASP A 225 10.70 -14.26 -21.57
CA ASP A 225 9.33 -14.53 -21.13
C ASP A 225 8.37 -14.71 -22.30
N ASP A 226 8.27 -15.91 -22.82
CA ASP A 226 7.46 -16.29 -24.00
C ASP A 226 6.10 -16.87 -23.57
N LYS A 227 5.03 -16.17 -23.95
CA LYS A 227 3.64 -16.59 -23.67
C LYS A 227 3.28 -17.95 -24.27
N ALA A 228 3.81 -18.28 -25.45
CA ALA A 228 3.53 -19.55 -26.12
C ALA A 228 4.18 -20.70 -25.37
N GLN A 229 5.47 -20.55 -24.99
CA GLN A 229 6.21 -21.53 -24.21
C GLN A 229 5.70 -21.65 -22.76
N TYR A 230 5.06 -20.62 -22.26
CA TYR A 230 4.38 -20.66 -20.97
C TYR A 230 3.10 -21.52 -21.04
N LYS A 231 2.31 -21.37 -22.13
CA LYS A 231 1.09 -22.17 -22.35
C LYS A 231 1.38 -23.63 -22.63
N ASP A 232 2.44 -23.90 -23.39
CA ASP A 232 2.94 -25.26 -23.67
C ASP A 232 4.41 -25.37 -23.24
N PRO A 233 4.68 -25.87 -22.03
CA PRO A 233 6.04 -26.02 -21.51
C PRO A 233 6.96 -26.96 -22.31
N ASN A 234 6.42 -27.73 -23.24
CA ASN A 234 7.19 -28.59 -24.14
C ASN A 234 7.46 -27.94 -25.51
N LEU A 235 6.89 -26.79 -25.80
CA LEU A 235 7.08 -26.06 -27.05
C LEU A 235 8.53 -25.63 -27.21
N LYS A 236 9.15 -26.02 -28.34
CA LYS A 236 10.51 -25.60 -28.73
C LYS A 236 10.45 -24.53 -29.82
N GLY A 237 11.48 -23.68 -29.86
CA GLY A 237 11.63 -22.71 -30.94
C GLY A 237 10.67 -21.52 -30.90
N GLY A 238 10.28 -21.09 -29.72
CA GLY A 238 9.69 -19.76 -29.45
C GLY A 238 10.78 -18.70 -29.33
N ALA A 239 10.59 -17.75 -28.39
CA ALA A 239 11.64 -16.78 -28.03
C ALA A 239 12.89 -17.50 -27.50
N ASN A 240 12.71 -18.64 -26.83
CA ASN A 240 13.79 -19.48 -26.36
C ASN A 240 13.98 -20.73 -27.25
N ARG A 241 15.26 -21.07 -27.51
CA ARG A 241 15.63 -22.26 -28.30
C ARG A 241 15.13 -23.56 -27.68
N PHE A 242 15.25 -23.67 -26.35
CA PHE A 242 14.79 -24.81 -25.58
C PHE A 242 13.36 -24.58 -25.08
N SER A 243 12.61 -25.67 -24.86
CA SER A 243 11.31 -25.57 -24.19
C SER A 243 11.49 -25.10 -22.75
N LEU A 244 10.44 -24.55 -22.12
CA LEU A 244 10.45 -24.12 -20.73
C LEU A 244 10.94 -25.29 -19.82
N LYS A 245 10.44 -26.48 -20.05
CA LYS A 245 10.82 -27.68 -19.29
C LYS A 245 12.30 -27.98 -19.39
N GLU A 246 12.85 -28.04 -20.62
CA GLU A 246 14.27 -28.32 -20.87
C GLU A 246 15.17 -27.22 -20.29
N TYR A 247 14.75 -25.96 -20.40
CA TYR A 247 15.50 -24.83 -19.86
C TYR A 247 15.58 -24.90 -18.34
N LYS A 248 14.46 -25.24 -17.68
CA LYS A 248 14.39 -25.44 -16.24
C LYS A 248 15.29 -26.60 -15.77
N GLU A 249 15.23 -27.75 -16.43
CA GLU A 249 16.09 -28.89 -16.13
C GLU A 249 17.60 -28.57 -16.29
N GLN A 250 17.97 -27.76 -17.28
CA GLN A 250 19.35 -27.30 -17.46
C GLN A 250 19.78 -26.32 -16.36
N TYR A 251 18.90 -25.40 -15.99
CA TYR A 251 19.16 -24.44 -14.91
C TYR A 251 19.39 -25.16 -13.58
N GLU A 252 18.52 -26.10 -13.24
CA GLU A 252 18.61 -26.88 -11.99
C GLU A 252 19.91 -27.71 -11.92
N LYS A 253 20.33 -28.33 -13.03
CA LYS A 253 21.59 -29.10 -13.09
C LYS A 253 22.84 -28.23 -12.89
N ASN A 254 22.80 -26.99 -13.32
CA ASN A 254 23.96 -26.08 -13.23
C ASN A 254 24.05 -25.35 -11.87
N HIS A 255 23.04 -25.47 -11.01
CA HIS A 255 22.95 -24.75 -9.74
C HIS A 255 22.72 -25.70 -8.53
N GLN A 256 22.89 -27.03 -8.73
CA GLN A 256 23.07 -28.00 -7.66
C GLN A 256 24.57 -28.10 -7.31
#